data_7dbeb1058d9418d7e3a2f9f949937313
#
_entry.id   7dbeb1058d9418d7e3a2f9f949937313
#
_cell.length_a   1.000
_cell.length_b   1.000
_cell.length_c   1.000
_cell.angle_alpha   90.00
_cell.angle_beta   90.00
_cell.angle_gamma   90.00
#
_symmetry.space_group_name_H-M   'P 1'
#
loop_
_entity.id
_entity.type
_entity.pdbx_description
1 polymer ?
#
loop_
_entity_poly.entity_id
_entity_poly.type
_entity_poly.pdbx_seq_one_letter_code
_entity_poly.pdbx_strand_id
1 'polypeptide(L)'
;MQSFHSYLNEEKVNEILGILQENVETFDASFIKRATKVTSFNLQARDFESLNYKREIQYLFKTYFFPNFDLSTTLRGFDANKFNGLVDDLKSENARALAALHKYPLKGVGPGEVLMYFLIDDAHLGGGSSAGVDLIVGTEQYEIKSVERHSSGYVYGFKLGGTVNISDVTQDIVALAKKYKDDLKLTRPTEIGKGALKKLSELAPREYNEIVGRYREAAYDGYFKLHPIIFMYNSTKRNIGKIIAVQDVQLNDIDIDAVTSGTIKPKVTLPRS
;
A
#
# COMPACT_ATOMS: atom_id res chain seq x y z
N MET A 1 -0.79 -38.38 7.55
CA MET A 1 -0.71 -37.20 6.66
C MET A 1 -1.97 -37.17 5.80
N GLN A 2 -2.97 -36.41 6.19
CA GLN A 2 -4.15 -36.21 5.34
C GLN A 2 -3.72 -35.34 4.16
N SER A 3 -4.03 -35.76 2.94
CA SER A 3 -3.62 -35.03 1.75
C SER A 3 -4.31 -33.66 1.71
N PHE A 4 -3.61 -32.65 1.25
CA PHE A 4 -4.05 -31.28 1.04
C PHE A 4 -5.44 -31.17 0.34
N HIS A 5 -5.82 -32.18 -0.46
CA HIS A 5 -7.11 -32.25 -1.15
C HIS A 5 -8.32 -32.54 -0.25
N SER A 6 -8.14 -32.98 0.99
CA SER A 6 -9.27 -33.32 1.87
C SER A 6 -9.90 -32.13 2.59
N TYR A 7 -9.32 -30.93 2.52
CA TYR A 7 -9.82 -29.72 3.17
C TYR A 7 -10.45 -28.70 2.22
N LEU A 8 -10.21 -28.86 0.91
CA LEU A 8 -11.00 -28.13 -0.07
C LEU A 8 -12.41 -28.70 0.02
N ASN A 9 -13.35 -27.89 0.44
CA ASN A 9 -14.74 -28.20 0.21
C ASN A 9 -14.91 -28.19 -1.31
N GLU A 10 -14.85 -29.37 -1.96
CA GLU A 10 -14.90 -29.53 -3.42
C GLU A 10 -16.06 -28.76 -4.05
N GLU A 11 -17.16 -28.65 -3.32
CA GLU A 11 -18.34 -27.89 -3.71
C GLU A 11 -18.01 -26.38 -3.82
N LYS A 12 -17.29 -25.82 -2.87
CA LYS A 12 -16.87 -24.39 -2.91
C LYS A 12 -15.82 -24.12 -3.97
N VAL A 13 -14.89 -25.04 -4.20
CA VAL A 13 -13.91 -24.91 -5.29
C VAL A 13 -14.62 -24.97 -6.63
N ASN A 14 -15.52 -25.91 -6.84
CA ASN A 14 -16.30 -26.03 -8.07
C ASN A 14 -17.18 -24.81 -8.30
N GLU A 15 -17.73 -24.22 -7.25
CA GLU A 15 -18.49 -22.96 -7.31
C GLU A 15 -17.60 -21.77 -7.71
N ILE A 16 -16.41 -21.65 -7.13
CA ILE A 16 -15.41 -20.66 -7.55
C ILE A 16 -14.99 -20.90 -9.00
N LEU A 17 -14.76 -22.15 -9.36
CA LEU A 17 -14.40 -22.54 -10.73
C LEU A 17 -15.53 -22.22 -11.72
N GLY A 18 -16.78 -22.44 -11.35
CA GLY A 18 -17.95 -22.08 -12.17
C GLY A 18 -18.01 -20.59 -12.45
N ILE A 19 -17.78 -19.76 -11.43
CA ILE A 19 -17.75 -18.29 -11.57
C ILE A 19 -16.58 -17.82 -12.46
N LEU A 20 -15.42 -18.48 -12.35
CA LEU A 20 -14.23 -18.18 -13.12
C LEU A 20 -14.36 -18.58 -14.60
N GLN A 21 -15.14 -19.63 -14.89
CA GLN A 21 -15.39 -20.11 -16.26
C GLN A 21 -16.36 -19.21 -17.05
N GLU A 22 -17.10 -18.34 -16.39
CA GLU A 22 -17.99 -17.37 -17.03
C GLU A 22 -17.23 -16.14 -17.59
N ASN A 23 -16.30 -16.34 -18.54
CA ASN A 23 -15.66 -15.29 -19.34
C ASN A 23 -15.02 -14.13 -18.55
N VAL A 24 -14.23 -14.42 -17.55
CA VAL A 24 -13.45 -13.39 -16.85
C VAL A 24 -12.07 -13.28 -17.48
N GLU A 25 -11.91 -12.33 -18.39
CA GLU A 25 -10.61 -12.05 -19.03
C GLU A 25 -9.60 -11.40 -18.06
N THR A 26 -10.06 -10.91 -16.92
CA THR A 26 -9.24 -10.17 -15.97
C THR A 26 -9.68 -10.38 -14.53
N PHE A 27 -8.70 -10.45 -13.64
CA PHE A 27 -8.89 -10.40 -12.20
C PHE A 27 -9.23 -8.94 -11.79
N ASP A 28 -10.48 -8.55 -11.97
CA ASP A 28 -10.96 -7.21 -11.65
C ASP A 28 -11.81 -7.16 -10.37
N ALA A 29 -12.14 -5.94 -9.93
CA ALA A 29 -12.96 -5.73 -8.74
C ALA A 29 -14.37 -6.37 -8.88
N SER A 30 -14.89 -6.50 -10.09
CA SER A 30 -16.21 -7.11 -10.33
C SER A 30 -16.15 -8.62 -10.18
N PHE A 31 -15.07 -9.25 -10.64
CA PHE A 31 -14.80 -10.67 -10.43
C PHE A 31 -14.68 -10.99 -8.94
N ILE A 32 -13.82 -10.23 -8.23
CA ILE A 32 -13.61 -10.41 -6.79
C ILE A 32 -14.93 -10.29 -6.02
N LYS A 33 -15.73 -9.26 -6.34
CA LYS A 33 -17.04 -9.04 -5.72
C LYS A 33 -18.01 -10.21 -5.97
N ARG A 34 -17.98 -10.78 -7.17
CA ARG A 34 -18.79 -11.96 -7.51
C ARG A 34 -18.30 -13.20 -6.78
N ALA A 35 -17.01 -13.50 -6.86
CA ALA A 35 -16.38 -14.62 -6.17
C ALA A 35 -16.65 -14.54 -4.65
N THR A 36 -16.46 -13.38 -4.03
CA THR A 36 -16.76 -13.15 -2.61
C THR A 36 -18.25 -13.37 -2.29
N LYS A 37 -19.16 -12.93 -3.16
CA LYS A 37 -20.61 -13.03 -2.94
C LYS A 37 -21.12 -14.47 -3.05
N VAL A 38 -20.60 -15.24 -4.00
CA VAL A 38 -21.08 -16.62 -4.28
C VAL A 38 -20.45 -17.62 -3.31
N THR A 39 -19.19 -17.43 -2.94
CA THR A 39 -18.47 -18.38 -2.09
C THR A 39 -18.72 -18.20 -0.59
N SER A 40 -19.56 -17.22 -0.20
CA SER A 40 -19.67 -16.77 1.21
C SER A 40 -18.32 -16.44 1.86
N PHE A 41 -17.23 -16.45 1.10
CA PHE A 41 -15.95 -15.91 1.53
C PHE A 41 -16.07 -14.39 1.60
N ASN A 42 -16.54 -13.89 2.72
CA ASN A 42 -16.29 -12.52 3.09
C ASN A 42 -14.81 -12.46 3.46
N LEU A 43 -13.93 -12.53 2.43
CA LEU A 43 -12.49 -12.59 2.61
C LEU A 43 -12.06 -11.35 3.40
N GLN A 44 -11.72 -11.56 4.65
CA GLN A 44 -11.14 -10.55 5.52
C GLN A 44 -9.64 -10.78 5.61
N ALA A 45 -8.88 -9.80 6.07
CA ALA A 45 -7.43 -9.94 6.25
C ALA A 45 -7.06 -11.24 6.99
N ARG A 46 -7.81 -11.60 8.04
CA ARG A 46 -7.63 -12.83 8.81
C ARG A 46 -7.78 -14.13 7.99
N ASP A 47 -8.52 -14.10 6.89
CA ASP A 47 -8.74 -15.30 6.06
C ASP A 47 -7.49 -15.60 5.21
N PHE A 48 -6.65 -14.59 4.98
CA PHE A 48 -5.35 -14.75 4.35
C PHE A 48 -4.26 -15.20 5.34
N GLU A 49 -4.48 -15.06 6.64
CA GLU A 49 -3.55 -15.55 7.67
C GLU A 49 -3.55 -17.08 7.77
N SER A 50 -4.60 -17.73 7.28
CA SER A 50 -4.67 -19.19 7.24
C SER A 50 -3.81 -19.73 6.09
N LEU A 51 -2.82 -20.56 6.41
CA LEU A 51 -1.97 -21.23 5.41
C LEU A 51 -2.77 -22.01 4.37
N ASN A 52 -3.94 -22.54 4.73
CA ASN A 52 -4.81 -23.25 3.83
C ASN A 52 -5.37 -22.32 2.76
N TYR A 53 -5.93 -21.19 3.17
CA TYR A 53 -6.51 -20.22 2.23
C TYR A 53 -5.44 -19.56 1.35
N LYS A 54 -4.23 -19.32 1.87
CA LYS A 54 -3.12 -18.78 1.08
C LYS A 54 -2.80 -19.67 -0.13
N ARG A 55 -2.66 -20.96 0.09
CA ARG A 55 -2.33 -21.92 -0.98
C ARG A 55 -3.48 -22.05 -2.00
N GLU A 56 -4.70 -22.02 -1.53
CA GLU A 56 -5.88 -22.02 -2.41
C GLU A 56 -5.94 -20.78 -3.29
N ILE A 57 -5.73 -19.60 -2.70
CA ILE A 57 -5.68 -18.33 -3.43
C ILE A 57 -4.53 -18.32 -4.43
N GLN A 58 -3.34 -18.76 -4.05
CA GLN A 58 -2.19 -18.90 -4.96
C GLN A 58 -2.52 -19.85 -6.13
N TYR A 59 -3.16 -20.97 -5.86
CA TYR A 59 -3.56 -21.93 -6.87
C TYR A 59 -4.60 -21.34 -7.85
N LEU A 60 -5.58 -20.63 -7.34
CA LEU A 60 -6.59 -19.96 -8.17
C LEU A 60 -5.96 -18.88 -9.04
N PHE A 61 -5.10 -18.05 -8.50
CA PHE A 61 -4.39 -17.01 -9.24
C PHE A 61 -3.52 -17.62 -10.34
N LYS A 62 -2.73 -18.65 -10.02
CA LYS A 62 -1.95 -19.37 -11.00
C LYS A 62 -2.83 -19.92 -12.12
N THR A 63 -3.85 -20.70 -11.77
CA THR A 63 -4.64 -21.43 -12.75
C THR A 63 -5.34 -20.53 -13.76
N TYR A 64 -5.86 -19.38 -13.32
CA TYR A 64 -6.72 -18.54 -14.15
C TYR A 64 -6.08 -17.28 -14.68
N PHE A 65 -5.10 -16.74 -13.99
CA PHE A 65 -4.53 -15.42 -14.32
C PHE A 65 -3.05 -15.46 -14.68
N PHE A 66 -2.33 -16.45 -14.15
CA PHE A 66 -0.89 -16.58 -14.31
C PHE A 66 -0.52 -18.06 -14.52
N PRO A 67 -1.03 -18.73 -15.59
CA PRO A 67 -0.85 -20.17 -15.79
C PRO A 67 0.62 -20.60 -15.95
N ASN A 68 1.46 -19.70 -16.43
CA ASN A 68 2.89 -19.96 -16.60
C ASN A 68 3.71 -19.66 -15.33
N PHE A 69 3.10 -19.01 -14.35
CA PHE A 69 3.80 -18.69 -13.08
C PHE A 69 4.04 -19.98 -12.28
N ASP A 70 5.30 -20.23 -11.93
CA ASP A 70 5.67 -21.35 -11.08
C ASP A 70 5.60 -20.95 -9.59
N LEU A 71 4.65 -21.54 -8.84
CA LEU A 71 4.53 -21.30 -7.40
C LEU A 71 5.76 -21.71 -6.60
N SER A 72 6.65 -22.57 -7.15
CA SER A 72 7.91 -22.91 -6.49
C SER A 72 8.91 -21.74 -6.47
N THR A 73 8.69 -20.72 -7.30
CA THR A 73 9.51 -19.50 -7.35
C THR A 73 9.14 -18.46 -6.30
N THR A 74 8.08 -18.69 -5.53
CA THR A 74 7.75 -17.78 -4.41
C THR A 74 8.92 -17.64 -3.45
N LEU A 75 9.10 -16.42 -2.92
CA LEU A 75 10.23 -16.10 -2.07
C LEU A 75 10.08 -16.77 -0.69
N ARG A 76 11.18 -17.27 -0.17
CA ARG A 76 11.32 -17.55 1.26
C ARG A 76 12.06 -16.37 1.89
N GLY A 77 11.41 -15.67 2.78
CA GLY A 77 11.90 -14.39 3.29
C GLY A 77 11.74 -13.23 2.29
N PHE A 78 12.11 -12.04 2.73
CA PHE A 78 11.90 -10.82 1.96
C PHE A 78 13.17 -10.33 1.26
N ASP A 79 13.10 -10.20 -0.06
CA ASP A 79 14.14 -9.60 -0.92
C ASP A 79 13.45 -8.73 -1.98
N ALA A 80 13.64 -7.41 -1.90
CA ALA A 80 12.98 -6.45 -2.76
C ALA A 80 13.33 -6.60 -4.25
N ASN A 81 14.58 -6.99 -4.56
CA ASN A 81 15.00 -7.15 -5.96
C ASN A 81 14.39 -8.41 -6.58
N LYS A 82 14.41 -9.51 -5.85
CA LYS A 82 13.77 -10.76 -6.30
C LYS A 82 12.25 -10.57 -6.40
N PHE A 83 11.64 -9.90 -5.44
CA PHE A 83 10.22 -9.55 -5.49
C PHE A 83 9.88 -8.75 -6.76
N ASN A 84 10.67 -7.72 -7.07
CA ASN A 84 10.50 -6.92 -8.27
C ASN A 84 10.65 -7.74 -9.57
N GLY A 85 11.54 -8.75 -9.58
CA GLY A 85 11.68 -9.70 -10.68
C GLY A 85 10.41 -10.51 -10.91
N LEU A 86 9.84 -11.10 -9.83
CA LEU A 86 8.57 -11.84 -9.91
C LEU A 86 7.40 -10.96 -10.38
N VAL A 87 7.37 -9.70 -9.94
CA VAL A 87 6.37 -8.73 -10.42
C VAL A 87 6.52 -8.46 -11.93
N ASP A 88 7.75 -8.41 -12.46
CA ASP A 88 7.98 -8.27 -13.90
C ASP A 88 7.51 -9.51 -14.67
N ASP A 89 7.74 -10.71 -14.15
CA ASP A 89 7.28 -11.96 -14.76
C ASP A 89 5.75 -12.00 -14.83
N LEU A 90 5.07 -11.73 -13.71
CA LEU A 90 3.60 -11.63 -13.67
C LEU A 90 3.06 -10.56 -14.62
N LYS A 91 3.73 -9.41 -14.69
CA LYS A 91 3.34 -8.34 -15.60
C LYS A 91 3.47 -8.74 -17.06
N SER A 92 4.52 -9.48 -17.40
CA SER A 92 4.76 -9.97 -18.75
C SER A 92 3.70 -10.99 -19.16
N GLU A 93 3.22 -11.79 -18.21
CA GLU A 93 2.19 -12.79 -18.45
C GLU A 93 0.79 -12.17 -18.54
N ASN A 94 0.40 -11.37 -17.54
CA ASN A 94 -0.92 -10.74 -17.51
C ASN A 94 -0.91 -9.41 -16.72
N ALA A 95 -0.58 -8.32 -17.39
CA ALA A 95 -0.50 -6.98 -16.81
C ALA A 95 -1.83 -6.49 -16.18
N ARG A 96 -2.97 -6.92 -16.75
CA ARG A 96 -4.30 -6.54 -16.22
C ARG A 96 -4.60 -7.26 -14.91
N ALA A 97 -4.35 -8.56 -14.85
CA ALA A 97 -4.51 -9.34 -13.64
C ALA A 97 -3.57 -8.86 -12.53
N LEU A 98 -2.31 -8.54 -12.85
CA LEU A 98 -1.37 -7.93 -11.91
C LEU A 98 -1.91 -6.60 -11.33
N ALA A 99 -2.44 -5.74 -12.18
CA ALA A 99 -3.01 -4.46 -11.74
C ALA A 99 -4.22 -4.66 -10.81
N ALA A 100 -5.05 -5.65 -11.08
CA ALA A 100 -6.19 -6.00 -10.25
C ALA A 100 -5.74 -6.65 -8.92
N LEU A 101 -4.75 -7.53 -8.95
CA LEU A 101 -4.16 -8.15 -7.77
C LEU A 101 -3.51 -7.13 -6.83
N HIS A 102 -2.77 -6.16 -7.40
CA HIS A 102 -2.16 -5.07 -6.63
C HIS A 102 -3.21 -4.20 -5.92
N LYS A 103 -4.38 -4.04 -6.49
CA LYS A 103 -5.50 -3.25 -5.95
C LYS A 103 -6.61 -4.11 -5.37
N TYR A 104 -6.29 -5.30 -4.90
CA TYR A 104 -7.28 -6.24 -4.38
C TYR A 104 -8.12 -5.59 -3.28
N PRO A 105 -9.45 -5.50 -3.42
CA PRO A 105 -10.31 -4.72 -2.55
C PRO A 105 -10.71 -5.50 -1.30
N LEU A 106 -9.77 -5.83 -0.43
CA LEU A 106 -10.07 -6.37 0.88
C LEU A 106 -10.30 -5.25 1.89
N LYS A 107 -11.21 -5.47 2.80
CA LYS A 107 -11.45 -4.54 3.89
C LYS A 107 -10.26 -4.54 4.85
N GLY A 108 -9.62 -3.37 4.99
CA GLY A 108 -8.49 -3.20 5.90
C GLY A 108 -7.14 -3.66 5.34
N VAL A 109 -7.09 -4.06 4.06
CA VAL A 109 -5.86 -4.43 3.35
C VAL A 109 -5.59 -3.39 2.27
N GLY A 110 -4.39 -2.83 2.27
CA GLY A 110 -3.98 -1.80 1.31
C GLY A 110 -3.52 -2.36 -0.04
N PRO A 111 -3.38 -1.49 -1.04
CA PRO A 111 -2.84 -1.89 -2.33
C PRO A 111 -1.42 -2.46 -2.19
N GLY A 112 -1.19 -3.62 -2.78
CA GLY A 112 0.11 -4.28 -2.80
C GLY A 112 0.33 -5.32 -1.72
N GLU A 113 -0.39 -5.25 -0.59
CA GLU A 113 -0.25 -6.24 0.50
C GLU A 113 -0.61 -7.65 0.03
N VAL A 114 -1.70 -7.81 -0.73
CA VAL A 114 -2.10 -9.11 -1.29
C VAL A 114 -1.07 -9.64 -2.27
N LEU A 115 -0.47 -8.75 -3.08
CA LEU A 115 0.59 -9.14 -4.01
C LEU A 115 1.82 -9.66 -3.26
N MET A 116 2.25 -8.96 -2.21
CA MET A 116 3.38 -9.40 -1.37
C MET A 116 3.05 -10.71 -0.65
N TYR A 117 1.86 -10.81 -0.08
CA TYR A 117 1.39 -12.04 0.53
C TYR A 117 1.38 -13.22 -0.44
N PHE A 118 1.00 -12.99 -1.70
CA PHE A 118 0.99 -13.99 -2.75
C PHE A 118 2.39 -14.45 -3.18
N LEU A 119 3.35 -13.52 -3.28
CA LEU A 119 4.70 -13.79 -3.80
C LEU A 119 5.73 -14.19 -2.73
N ILE A 120 5.44 -14.00 -1.44
CA ILE A 120 6.33 -14.36 -0.33
C ILE A 120 5.70 -15.50 0.46
N ASP A 121 6.33 -16.66 0.46
CA ASP A 121 5.74 -17.91 0.97
C ASP A 121 5.45 -17.85 2.49
N ASP A 122 6.36 -17.31 3.26
CA ASP A 122 6.27 -17.14 4.72
C ASP A 122 5.68 -15.80 5.16
N ALA A 123 5.09 -15.02 4.24
CA ALA A 123 4.41 -13.78 4.57
C ALA A 123 3.02 -14.04 5.18
N HIS A 124 2.68 -13.22 6.16
CA HIS A 124 1.36 -13.13 6.78
C HIS A 124 0.87 -11.70 6.70
N LEU A 125 -0.44 -11.50 6.52
CA LEU A 125 -1.02 -10.17 6.62
C LEU A 125 -1.14 -9.77 8.10
N GLY A 126 -0.85 -8.52 8.40
CA GLY A 126 -1.03 -7.97 9.73
C GLY A 126 -2.51 -7.84 10.12
N GLY A 127 -2.80 -7.71 11.41
CA GLY A 127 -4.16 -7.75 11.96
C GLY A 127 -5.08 -6.56 11.64
N GLY A 128 -4.83 -5.80 10.58
CA GLY A 128 -5.66 -4.68 10.15
C GLY A 128 -5.35 -3.37 10.90
N SER A 129 -6.19 -2.35 10.68
CA SER A 129 -5.97 -0.95 11.09
C SER A 129 -5.67 -0.67 12.57
N SER A 130 -5.87 -1.63 13.45
CA SER A 130 -5.57 -1.50 14.89
C SER A 130 -4.19 -2.02 15.29
N ALA A 131 -3.52 -2.80 14.45
CA ALA A 131 -2.23 -3.43 14.78
C ALA A 131 -1.01 -2.65 14.26
N GLY A 132 -1.20 -1.71 13.31
CA GLY A 132 -0.12 -0.88 12.76
C GLY A 132 0.93 -1.66 11.95
N VAL A 133 0.62 -2.90 11.54
CA VAL A 133 1.49 -3.77 10.74
C VAL A 133 0.69 -4.30 9.57
N ASP A 134 1.19 -4.10 8.36
CA ASP A 134 0.53 -4.57 7.13
C ASP A 134 1.02 -5.96 6.71
N LEU A 135 2.30 -6.26 6.92
CA LEU A 135 2.94 -7.51 6.53
C LEU A 135 3.94 -8.01 7.57
N ILE A 136 3.92 -9.31 7.83
CA ILE A 136 4.89 -10.01 8.67
C ILE A 136 5.59 -11.05 7.79
N VAL A 137 6.93 -11.05 7.77
CA VAL A 137 7.74 -12.05 7.08
C VAL A 137 8.76 -12.61 8.07
N GLY A 138 8.59 -13.86 8.46
CA GLY A 138 9.35 -14.43 9.56
C GLY A 138 9.10 -13.68 10.88
N THR A 139 10.11 -12.99 11.41
CA THR A 139 10.02 -12.15 12.61
C THR A 139 9.91 -10.66 12.31
N GLU A 140 10.12 -10.28 11.07
CA GLU A 140 10.13 -8.87 10.65
C GLU A 140 8.71 -8.38 10.36
N GLN A 141 8.42 -7.17 10.81
CA GLN A 141 7.14 -6.50 10.65
C GLN A 141 7.31 -5.27 9.77
N TYR A 142 6.41 -5.10 8.80
CA TYR A 142 6.49 -4.02 7.81
C TYR A 142 5.17 -3.30 7.70
N GLU A 143 5.26 -1.99 7.50
CA GLU A 143 4.17 -1.18 6.99
C GLU A 143 4.33 -1.02 5.48
N ILE A 144 3.24 -1.06 4.71
CA ILE A 144 3.28 -0.94 3.25
C ILE A 144 2.60 0.34 2.81
N LYS A 145 3.26 1.13 1.98
CA LYS A 145 2.66 2.33 1.39
C LYS A 145 2.75 2.32 -0.12
N SER A 146 1.58 2.35 -0.76
CA SER A 146 1.47 2.62 -2.19
C SER A 146 1.69 4.11 -2.45
N VAL A 147 2.74 4.43 -3.22
CA VAL A 147 3.26 5.78 -3.39
C VAL A 147 3.63 6.09 -4.83
N GLU A 148 3.79 7.36 -5.12
CA GLU A 148 4.45 7.86 -6.32
C GLU A 148 5.88 8.31 -5.96
N ARG A 149 6.82 8.14 -6.91
CA ARG A 149 8.19 8.62 -6.76
C ARG A 149 8.39 9.90 -7.56
N HIS A 150 8.93 10.92 -6.92
CA HIS A 150 9.35 12.15 -7.56
C HIS A 150 10.79 12.05 -8.07
N SER A 151 11.10 12.71 -9.18
CA SER A 151 12.46 12.72 -9.75
C SER A 151 13.55 13.27 -8.81
N SER A 152 13.18 14.11 -7.85
CA SER A 152 14.07 14.64 -6.82
C SER A 152 14.38 13.67 -5.68
N GLY A 153 13.99 12.39 -5.78
CA GLY A 153 14.38 11.36 -4.82
C GLY A 153 13.50 11.25 -3.57
N TYR A 154 12.23 11.64 -3.63
CA TYR A 154 11.27 11.40 -2.55
C TYR A 154 10.03 10.66 -3.03
N VAL A 155 9.32 10.06 -2.10
CA VAL A 155 8.01 9.42 -2.32
C VAL A 155 6.90 10.23 -1.68
N TYR A 156 5.69 10.19 -2.29
CA TYR A 156 4.52 10.95 -1.89
C TYR A 156 3.22 10.25 -2.31
N GLY A 157 2.07 10.86 -2.06
CA GLY A 157 0.77 10.37 -2.52
C GLY A 157 0.10 9.38 -1.56
N PHE A 158 0.60 9.26 -0.34
CA PHE A 158 0.02 8.40 0.70
C PHE A 158 -0.54 9.21 1.89
N LYS A 159 -1.11 8.51 2.85
CA LYS A 159 -1.60 9.07 4.13
C LYS A 159 -0.94 8.34 5.28
N LEU A 160 -0.75 9.02 6.39
CA LEU A 160 -0.43 8.38 7.67
C LEU A 160 -1.64 7.60 8.19
N GLY A 161 -1.40 6.57 8.98
CA GLY A 161 -2.46 5.82 9.67
C GLY A 161 -3.26 6.70 10.63
N GLY A 162 -4.48 6.27 10.96
CA GLY A 162 -5.41 7.03 11.81
C GLY A 162 -4.97 7.21 13.27
N THR A 163 -3.88 6.58 13.69
CA THR A 163 -3.31 6.68 15.04
C THR A 163 -2.47 7.95 15.26
N VAL A 164 -2.05 8.62 14.18
CA VAL A 164 -1.21 9.81 14.27
C VAL A 164 -2.08 11.04 14.55
N ASN A 165 -1.94 11.64 15.73
CA ASN A 165 -2.63 12.88 16.06
C ASN A 165 -1.87 14.10 15.51
N ILE A 166 -2.25 14.53 14.30
CA ILE A 166 -1.73 15.73 13.63
C ILE A 166 -2.81 16.81 13.42
N SER A 167 -3.90 16.71 14.14
CA SER A 167 -5.06 17.59 13.98
C SER A 167 -4.69 19.07 14.18
N ASP A 168 -4.00 19.37 15.28
CA ASP A 168 -3.61 20.73 15.63
C ASP A 168 -2.60 21.31 14.64
N VAL A 169 -1.62 20.49 14.24
CA VAL A 169 -0.63 20.86 13.23
C VAL A 169 -1.28 21.15 11.88
N THR A 170 -2.29 20.35 11.52
CA THR A 170 -3.06 20.58 10.29
C THR A 170 -3.85 21.88 10.36
N GLN A 171 -4.45 22.19 11.49
CA GLN A 171 -5.17 23.46 11.71
C GLN A 171 -4.21 24.65 11.61
N ASP A 172 -3.03 24.56 12.22
CA ASP A 172 -2.04 25.65 12.21
C ASP A 172 -1.49 25.95 10.81
N ILE A 173 -1.19 24.92 10.01
CA ILE A 173 -0.71 25.18 8.64
C ILE A 173 -1.82 25.77 7.75
N VAL A 174 -3.08 25.35 7.95
CA VAL A 174 -4.24 25.93 7.26
C VAL A 174 -4.48 27.37 7.72
N ALA A 175 -4.35 27.67 9.01
CA ALA A 175 -4.46 29.04 9.55
C ALA A 175 -3.37 29.95 9.01
N LEU A 176 -2.12 29.46 8.96
CA LEU A 176 -1.00 30.20 8.39
C LEU A 176 -1.24 30.47 6.88
N ALA A 177 -1.68 29.46 6.13
CA ALA A 177 -2.01 29.64 4.72
C ALA A 177 -3.18 30.63 4.50
N LYS A 178 -4.16 30.65 5.41
CA LYS A 178 -5.28 31.62 5.38
C LYS A 178 -4.78 33.06 5.58
N LYS A 179 -3.81 33.27 6.47
CA LYS A 179 -3.19 34.59 6.72
C LYS A 179 -2.53 35.17 5.47
N TYR A 180 -1.93 34.30 4.61
CA TYR A 180 -1.25 34.67 3.38
C TYR A 180 -2.04 34.27 2.11
N LYS A 181 -3.35 34.11 2.20
CA LYS A 181 -4.19 33.56 1.13
C LYS A 181 -4.01 34.28 -0.21
N ASP A 182 -3.97 35.60 -0.18
CA ASP A 182 -3.88 36.43 -1.38
C ASP A 182 -2.49 36.34 -2.03
N ASP A 183 -1.42 36.36 -1.22
CA ASP A 183 -0.06 36.16 -1.68
C ASP A 183 0.13 34.78 -2.30
N LEU A 184 -0.47 33.75 -1.72
CA LEU A 184 -0.42 32.38 -2.19
C LEU A 184 -1.36 32.10 -3.36
N LYS A 185 -2.26 33.04 -3.68
CA LYS A 185 -3.32 32.89 -4.69
C LYS A 185 -4.19 31.64 -4.46
N LEU A 186 -4.52 31.35 -3.21
CA LEU A 186 -5.31 30.17 -2.84
C LEU A 186 -6.79 30.46 -2.99
N THR A 187 -7.50 29.60 -3.73
CA THR A 187 -8.96 29.60 -3.77
C THR A 187 -9.52 29.09 -2.44
N ARG A 188 -8.91 28.06 -1.88
CA ARG A 188 -9.29 27.43 -0.59
C ARG A 188 -8.06 27.24 0.29
N PRO A 189 -8.03 27.75 1.53
CA PRO A 189 -6.91 27.56 2.45
C PRO A 189 -6.67 26.08 2.86
N THR A 190 -7.66 25.21 2.65
CA THR A 190 -7.58 23.76 2.90
C THR A 190 -6.98 22.97 1.73
N GLU A 191 -6.62 23.65 0.63
CA GLU A 191 -6.00 23.07 -0.56
C GLU A 191 -4.68 23.81 -0.83
N ILE A 192 -3.59 23.28 -0.26
CA ILE A 192 -2.26 23.90 -0.33
C ILE A 192 -1.33 22.97 -1.09
N GLY A 193 -1.06 23.29 -2.35
CA GLY A 193 -0.13 22.51 -3.18
C GLY A 193 1.34 22.86 -2.90
N LYS A 194 2.26 22.08 -3.46
CA LYS A 194 3.73 22.22 -3.30
C LYS A 194 4.25 23.64 -3.51
N GLY A 195 3.81 24.30 -4.58
CA GLY A 195 4.21 25.67 -4.90
C GLY A 195 3.79 26.69 -3.84
N ALA A 196 2.58 26.53 -3.30
CA ALA A 196 2.06 27.36 -2.23
C ALA A 196 2.78 27.11 -0.90
N LEU A 197 3.09 25.84 -0.57
CA LEU A 197 3.89 25.51 0.62
C LEU A 197 5.31 26.11 0.53
N LYS A 198 5.96 26.00 -0.63
CA LYS A 198 7.25 26.64 -0.85
C LYS A 198 7.18 28.16 -0.64
N LYS A 199 6.20 28.81 -1.25
CA LYS A 199 6.01 30.26 -1.07
C LYS A 199 5.65 30.62 0.36
N LEU A 200 4.88 29.80 1.06
CA LEU A 200 4.54 30.00 2.47
C LEU A 200 5.80 29.91 3.36
N SER A 201 6.72 28.99 3.06
CA SER A 201 8.01 28.90 3.77
C SER A 201 8.92 30.13 3.54
N GLU A 202 8.77 30.84 2.44
CA GLU A 202 9.47 32.07 2.13
C GLU A 202 8.84 33.30 2.82
N LEU A 203 7.49 33.35 2.89
CA LEU A 203 6.73 34.45 3.47
C LEU A 203 6.71 34.42 5.00
N ALA A 204 6.70 33.24 5.61
CA ALA A 204 6.62 33.04 7.06
C ALA A 204 7.58 31.93 7.53
N PRO A 205 8.91 32.08 7.35
CA PRO A 205 9.86 30.99 7.54
C PRO A 205 9.89 30.46 8.97
N ARG A 206 9.73 31.30 9.96
CA ARG A 206 9.77 30.89 11.36
C ARG A 206 8.54 30.06 11.73
N GLU A 207 7.35 30.58 11.49
CA GLU A 207 6.08 29.91 11.80
C GLU A 207 5.95 28.61 10.98
N TYR A 208 6.33 28.63 9.71
CA TYR A 208 6.30 27.46 8.84
C TYR A 208 7.21 26.34 9.35
N ASN A 209 8.46 26.66 9.69
CA ASN A 209 9.43 25.68 10.18
C ASN A 209 9.01 25.09 11.54
N GLU A 210 8.40 25.88 12.41
CA GLU A 210 7.86 25.40 13.69
C GLU A 210 6.72 24.38 13.47
N ILE A 211 5.79 24.69 12.57
CA ILE A 211 4.67 23.79 12.22
C ILE A 211 5.19 22.50 11.60
N VAL A 212 6.12 22.59 10.64
CA VAL A 212 6.72 21.42 10.00
C VAL A 212 7.54 20.58 10.98
N GLY A 213 8.24 21.21 11.93
CA GLY A 213 8.96 20.51 13.00
C GLY A 213 8.02 19.66 13.85
N ARG A 214 6.93 20.24 14.35
CA ARG A 214 5.91 19.52 15.10
C ARG A 214 5.23 18.41 14.29
N TYR A 215 5.03 18.65 13.00
CA TYR A 215 4.52 17.62 12.09
C TYR A 215 5.46 16.41 12.01
N ARG A 216 6.76 16.66 11.80
CA ARG A 216 7.79 15.61 11.70
C ARG A 216 7.84 14.76 12.96
N GLU A 217 7.87 15.40 14.12
CA GLU A 217 7.89 14.73 15.43
C GLU A 217 6.65 13.86 15.62
N ALA A 218 5.45 14.40 15.39
CA ALA A 218 4.22 13.65 15.53
C ALA A 218 4.12 12.48 14.56
N ALA A 219 4.52 12.68 13.29
CA ALA A 219 4.51 11.63 12.27
C ALA A 219 5.57 10.55 12.56
N TYR A 220 6.77 10.94 12.98
CA TYR A 220 7.82 10.00 13.33
C TYR A 220 7.42 9.16 14.55
N ASP A 221 7.06 9.81 15.65
CA ASP A 221 6.73 9.14 16.90
C ASP A 221 5.47 8.28 16.83
N GLY A 222 4.45 8.76 16.13
CA GLY A 222 3.18 8.06 16.01
C GLY A 222 3.12 7.01 14.89
N TYR A 223 4.11 6.98 13.99
CA TYR A 223 4.02 6.13 12.82
C TYR A 223 5.36 5.57 12.32
N PHE A 224 6.27 6.41 11.88
CA PHE A 224 7.43 5.95 11.10
C PHE A 224 8.47 5.17 11.92
N LYS A 225 8.60 5.41 13.23
CA LYS A 225 9.57 4.70 14.08
C LYS A 225 9.13 3.30 14.47
N LEU A 226 7.86 2.94 14.21
CA LEU A 226 7.30 1.67 14.70
C LEU A 226 7.81 0.47 13.91
N HIS A 227 7.89 0.60 12.59
CA HIS A 227 8.29 -0.48 11.67
C HIS A 227 8.97 0.09 10.43
N PRO A 228 9.85 -0.68 9.77
CA PRO A 228 10.33 -0.37 8.42
C PRO A 228 9.16 -0.20 7.44
N ILE A 229 9.29 0.75 6.55
CA ILE A 229 8.26 1.03 5.53
C ILE A 229 8.68 0.45 4.19
N ILE A 230 7.82 -0.33 3.58
CA ILE A 230 7.94 -0.77 2.20
C ILE A 230 7.18 0.24 1.33
N PHE A 231 7.92 1.04 0.56
CA PHE A 231 7.35 1.93 -0.44
C PHE A 231 7.21 1.22 -1.78
N MET A 232 5.99 1.13 -2.28
CA MET A 232 5.63 0.42 -3.49
C MET A 232 4.95 1.37 -4.49
N TYR A 233 5.23 1.20 -5.79
CA TYR A 233 4.57 2.00 -6.82
C TYR A 233 3.06 1.77 -6.85
N ASN A 234 2.30 2.87 -6.82
CA ASN A 234 0.85 2.88 -6.97
C ASN A 234 0.40 3.11 -8.44
N SER A 235 1.29 3.58 -9.29
CA SER A 235 0.96 3.93 -10.67
C SER A 235 0.60 2.70 -11.50
N THR A 236 -0.48 2.80 -12.27
CA THR A 236 -0.94 1.75 -13.20
C THR A 236 -0.10 1.65 -14.48
N LYS A 237 0.81 2.61 -14.75
CA LYS A 237 1.38 2.77 -16.09
C LYS A 237 2.57 1.83 -16.38
N ARG A 238 3.58 1.74 -15.51
CA ARG A 238 4.80 0.95 -15.81
C ARG A 238 5.32 0.10 -14.67
N ASN A 239 5.18 0.54 -13.44
CA ASN A 239 5.86 -0.03 -12.27
C ASN A 239 4.91 -0.49 -11.17
N ILE A 240 3.64 -0.75 -11.50
CA ILE A 240 2.64 -1.17 -10.51
C ILE A 240 3.14 -2.38 -9.71
N GLY A 241 2.98 -2.31 -8.41
CA GLY A 241 3.35 -3.39 -7.51
C GLY A 241 4.84 -3.55 -7.26
N LYS A 242 5.72 -2.75 -7.90
CA LYS A 242 7.16 -2.81 -7.64
C LYS A 242 7.55 -2.01 -6.40
N ILE A 243 8.46 -2.58 -5.65
CA ILE A 243 9.07 -1.91 -4.49
C ILE A 243 10.04 -0.84 -4.98
N ILE A 244 9.90 0.35 -4.43
CA ILE A 244 10.78 1.50 -4.67
C ILE A 244 11.93 1.49 -3.67
N ALA A 245 11.60 1.28 -2.40
CA ALA A 245 12.54 1.25 -1.28
C ALA A 245 11.92 0.51 -0.09
N VAL A 246 12.80 -0.03 0.76
CA VAL A 246 12.49 -0.45 2.12
C VAL A 246 13.33 0.41 3.04
N GLN A 247 12.71 1.10 3.97
CA GLN A 247 13.40 2.14 4.73
C GLN A 247 12.92 2.25 6.17
N ASP A 248 13.87 2.32 7.08
CA ASP A 248 13.67 2.87 8.42
C ASP A 248 13.68 4.41 8.30
N VAL A 249 12.48 4.99 8.20
CA VAL A 249 12.32 6.43 7.97
C VAL A 249 12.82 7.20 9.19
N GLN A 250 13.70 8.17 8.94
CA GLN A 250 14.23 9.04 10.00
C GLN A 250 13.44 10.34 10.06
N LEU A 251 13.50 11.02 11.20
CA LEU A 251 12.79 12.28 11.44
C LEU A 251 13.03 13.32 10.34
N ASN A 252 14.28 13.44 9.86
CA ASN A 252 14.66 14.40 8.84
C ASN A 252 14.25 14.01 7.41
N ASP A 253 13.84 12.76 7.19
CA ASP A 253 13.35 12.31 5.89
C ASP A 253 11.89 12.76 5.65
N ILE A 254 11.16 13.09 6.72
CA ILE A 254 9.73 13.40 6.71
C ILE A 254 9.51 14.87 6.38
N ASP A 255 8.56 15.15 5.47
CA ASP A 255 8.13 16.51 5.19
C ASP A 255 6.68 16.53 4.66
N ILE A 256 6.13 17.71 4.45
CA ILE A 256 4.79 17.94 3.92
C ILE A 256 4.87 18.08 2.39
N ASP A 257 4.10 17.24 1.67
CA ASP A 257 3.97 17.35 0.21
C ASP A 257 2.86 18.33 -0.19
N ALA A 258 1.74 18.24 0.48
CA ALA A 258 0.56 19.09 0.24
C ALA A 258 -0.40 19.04 1.44
N VAL A 259 -1.39 19.94 1.43
CA VAL A 259 -2.61 19.81 2.24
C VAL A 259 -3.79 19.70 1.28
N THR A 260 -4.57 18.64 1.41
CA THR A 260 -5.73 18.38 0.55
C THR A 260 -6.95 18.11 1.40
N SER A 261 -8.02 18.85 1.18
CA SER A 261 -9.26 18.78 1.97
C SER A 261 -8.96 18.87 3.49
N GLY A 262 -8.05 19.78 3.86
CA GLY A 262 -7.64 19.95 5.25
C GLY A 262 -6.88 18.78 5.85
N THR A 263 -6.27 17.93 5.03
CA THR A 263 -5.45 16.80 5.50
C THR A 263 -4.03 16.92 4.95
N ILE A 264 -3.03 16.86 5.83
CA ILE A 264 -1.62 16.86 5.43
C ILE A 264 -1.30 15.57 4.66
N LYS A 265 -0.66 15.73 3.51
CA LYS A 265 -0.08 14.65 2.71
C LYS A 265 1.43 14.63 2.96
N PRO A 266 1.98 13.52 3.46
CA PRO A 266 3.40 13.38 3.70
C PRO A 266 4.18 13.21 2.39
N LYS A 267 5.45 13.56 2.45
CA LYS A 267 6.50 13.03 1.58
C LYS A 267 7.66 12.52 2.43
N VAL A 268 8.36 11.53 1.90
CA VAL A 268 9.54 10.94 2.55
C VAL A 268 10.70 10.95 1.56
N THR A 269 11.82 11.53 1.97
CA THR A 269 13.05 11.52 1.19
C THR A 269 13.66 10.12 1.24
N LEU A 270 14.02 9.59 0.07
CA LEU A 270 14.69 8.31 -0.02
C LEU A 270 16.20 8.47 0.12
N PRO A 271 16.91 7.48 0.67
CA PRO A 271 18.37 7.45 0.64
C PRO A 271 18.87 7.59 -0.79
N ARG A 272 19.97 8.29 -0.96
CA ARG A 272 20.65 8.34 -2.26
C ARG A 272 21.24 6.95 -2.52
N SER A 273 20.75 6.30 -3.57
CA SER A 273 21.33 5.05 -4.10
C SER A 273 22.69 5.30 -4.70
#